data_d1f8b50640e627c833c1d8359d47ff98
#
_entry.id   d1f8b50640e627c833c1d8359d47ff98
#
_cell.length_a   1.000
_cell.length_b   1.000
_cell.length_c   1.000
_cell.angle_alpha   90.00
_cell.angle_beta   90.00
_cell.angle_gamma   90.00
#
_symmetry.space_group_name_H-M   'P 1'
#
loop_
_entity.id
_entity.type
_entity.pdbx_description
1 polymer ?
#
loop_
_entity_poly.entity_id
_entity_poly.type
_entity_poly.pdbx_seq_one_letter_code
_entity_poly.pdbx_strand_id
1 'polypeptide(L)'
;MNSCDLNLVVNPGETGDRPLESNRSMERTYAPVGRADIEQLWATVAAGVSNPIHGIFGPSSVSWRINRESAVFLGAGRASLLQLAHPWVAAALDQHSNLRSNPLARFHDTFKVVFTAIFGTLQQALAASRSLYTLHTRIQGDVPASAGAFAAGSHYQANEVDALRWVFATLVESAIVAYESVLPLSSAEKEAYYAESKTLAMLFGISAAALPADWSAFESYNRKMWASDTLAANGLSRDLAERVLHGRGSWVPVPQWYRALTAAWMPDRLREAFALKYSEAEHGAAAKALRRLPTIYRKIPPAMRYVGPYHEACARLQHRRVGPLTRASNRFWMGQTRMLAPHPKKTDASSEH
;
A
#
# COMPACT_ATOMS: atom_id res chain seq x y z
N MET A 1 22.58 67.39 15.24
CA MET A 1 21.54 68.18 15.96
C MET A 1 20.30 67.35 16.05
N ASN A 2 19.93 67.05 17.27
CA ASN A 2 18.73 66.50 17.87
C ASN A 2 18.48 64.97 17.70
N SER A 3 18.92 64.33 18.76
CA SER A 3 18.39 63.10 19.31
C SER A 3 16.92 63.23 19.73
N CYS A 4 16.22 62.16 19.63
CA CYS A 4 15.04 61.86 20.46
C CYS A 4 15.10 60.40 20.87
N ASP A 5 15.53 60.19 22.11
CA ASP A 5 15.40 58.96 22.86
C ASP A 5 13.93 58.70 23.17
N LEU A 6 13.44 57.50 22.88
CA LEU A 6 12.21 56.99 23.43
C LEU A 6 12.48 55.68 24.17
N ASN A 7 12.60 55.82 25.51
CA ASN A 7 12.58 54.76 26.47
C ASN A 7 11.28 53.94 26.36
N LEU A 8 11.37 52.67 25.98
CA LEU A 8 10.30 51.70 26.17
C LEU A 8 10.61 50.86 27.42
N VAL A 9 9.80 51.09 28.41
CA VAL A 9 9.73 50.34 29.68
C VAL A 9 9.37 48.90 29.38
N VAL A 10 10.28 47.97 29.65
CA VAL A 10 10.03 46.53 29.63
C VAL A 10 9.38 46.16 30.96
N ASN A 11 8.13 45.70 30.90
CA ASN A 11 7.45 45.07 32.02
C ASN A 11 7.86 43.58 32.06
N PRO A 12 8.41 43.07 33.18
CA PRO A 12 8.68 41.66 33.38
C PRO A 12 7.45 41.03 34.10
N GLY A 13 6.67 40.28 33.39
CA GLY A 13 5.62 39.53 34.07
C GLY A 13 4.61 38.96 33.07
N GLU A 14 4.88 37.74 32.63
CA GLU A 14 3.94 36.64 32.42
C GLU A 14 4.62 35.57 31.56
N THR A 15 5.39 34.70 32.22
CA THR A 15 5.75 33.40 31.69
C THR A 15 4.51 32.51 31.82
N GLY A 16 3.54 32.75 30.94
CA GLY A 16 2.46 31.80 30.69
C GLY A 16 3.00 30.67 29.86
N ASP A 17 3.32 29.59 30.52
CA ASP A 17 3.55 28.27 29.96
C ASP A 17 2.23 27.86 29.25
N ARG A 18 2.10 28.20 27.97
CA ARG A 18 1.04 27.58 27.13
C ARG A 18 1.48 26.15 26.88
N PRO A 19 0.71 25.16 27.34
CA PRO A 19 0.94 23.79 26.94
C PRO A 19 0.86 23.76 25.42
N LEU A 20 1.92 23.24 24.78
CA LEU A 20 1.90 22.84 23.39
C LEU A 20 0.59 22.07 23.17
N GLU A 21 -0.32 22.62 22.36
CA GLU A 21 -1.57 21.96 21.98
C GLU A 21 -1.20 20.55 21.53
N SER A 22 -1.57 19.59 22.35
CA SER A 22 -1.38 18.18 22.10
C SER A 22 -1.98 17.88 20.73
N ASN A 23 -1.14 17.38 19.87
CA ASN A 23 -1.44 16.92 18.53
C ASN A 23 -2.67 16.00 18.60
N ARG A 24 -3.87 16.55 18.34
CA ARG A 24 -5.12 15.78 18.38
C ARG A 24 -5.00 14.64 17.38
N SER A 25 -5.17 13.42 17.86
CA SER A 25 -5.35 12.24 17.03
C SER A 25 -6.33 12.56 15.89
N MET A 26 -6.05 12.13 14.67
CA MET A 26 -7.04 12.24 13.60
C MET A 26 -8.33 11.56 14.09
N GLU A 27 -9.37 12.37 14.35
CA GLU A 27 -10.69 11.85 14.67
C GLU A 27 -11.11 10.87 13.56
N ARG A 28 -11.74 9.76 13.94
CA ARG A 28 -12.35 8.81 12.99
C ARG A 28 -13.30 9.59 12.10
N THR A 29 -12.95 9.77 10.84
CA THR A 29 -13.74 10.58 9.92
C THR A 29 -14.87 9.75 9.30
N TYR A 30 -14.71 8.41 9.29
CA TYR A 30 -15.61 7.50 8.59
C TYR A 30 -15.95 6.29 9.46
N ALA A 31 -17.19 5.78 9.31
CA ALA A 31 -17.58 4.49 9.86
C ALA A 31 -16.90 3.33 9.10
N PRO A 32 -16.79 2.14 9.73
CA PRO A 32 -16.36 0.94 9.02
C PRO A 32 -17.25 0.66 7.81
N VAL A 33 -16.65 0.12 6.74
CA VAL A 33 -17.37 -0.20 5.50
C VAL A 33 -18.40 -1.29 5.76
N GLY A 34 -19.68 -0.95 5.62
CA GLY A 34 -20.80 -1.87 5.68
C GLY A 34 -20.98 -2.66 4.37
N ARG A 35 -21.80 -3.72 4.43
CA ARG A 35 -22.07 -4.55 3.24
C ARG A 35 -22.79 -3.78 2.14
N ALA A 36 -23.77 -2.95 2.49
CA ALA A 36 -24.49 -2.14 1.52
C ALA A 36 -23.56 -1.14 0.82
N ASP A 37 -22.66 -0.51 1.59
CA ASP A 37 -21.72 0.48 1.06
C ASP A 37 -20.77 -0.13 0.03
N ILE A 38 -20.17 -1.29 0.35
CA ILE A 38 -19.23 -1.92 -0.56
C ILE A 38 -19.93 -2.50 -1.80
N GLU A 39 -21.15 -3.02 -1.67
CA GLU A 39 -21.93 -3.49 -2.82
C GLU A 39 -22.27 -2.33 -3.77
N GLN A 40 -22.57 -1.15 -3.24
CA GLN A 40 -22.77 0.06 -4.04
C GLN A 40 -21.48 0.48 -4.75
N LEU A 41 -20.33 0.41 -4.08
CA LEU A 41 -19.03 0.72 -4.70
C LEU A 41 -18.71 -0.28 -5.83
N TRP A 42 -18.96 -1.57 -5.63
CA TRP A 42 -18.76 -2.57 -6.68
C TRP A 42 -19.69 -2.35 -7.88
N ALA A 43 -20.94 -1.97 -7.66
CA ALA A 43 -21.87 -1.63 -8.71
C ALA A 43 -21.37 -0.40 -9.50
N THR A 44 -20.87 0.62 -8.82
CA THR A 44 -20.29 1.82 -9.44
C THR A 44 -19.07 1.47 -10.30
N VAL A 45 -18.14 0.64 -9.79
CA VAL A 45 -16.99 0.18 -10.56
C VAL A 45 -17.44 -0.61 -11.79
N ALA A 46 -18.41 -1.54 -11.63
CA ALA A 46 -18.89 -2.36 -12.71
C ALA A 46 -19.57 -1.53 -13.83
N ALA A 47 -20.34 -0.51 -13.45
CA ALA A 47 -21.01 0.40 -14.41
C ALA A 47 -20.00 1.26 -15.21
N GLY A 48 -18.83 1.56 -14.64
CA GLY A 48 -17.77 2.32 -15.33
C GLY A 48 -16.93 1.49 -16.31
N VAL A 49 -17.06 0.16 -16.33
CA VAL A 49 -16.23 -0.72 -17.16
C VAL A 49 -16.89 -0.97 -18.51
N SER A 50 -16.31 -0.46 -19.59
CA SER A 50 -16.81 -0.65 -20.96
C SER A 50 -16.56 -2.07 -21.51
N ASN A 51 -15.47 -2.72 -21.14
CA ASN A 51 -15.14 -4.08 -21.57
C ASN A 51 -14.73 -4.96 -20.38
N PRO A 52 -15.60 -5.86 -19.90
CA PRO A 52 -15.33 -6.73 -18.76
C PRO A 52 -14.10 -7.64 -18.91
N ILE A 53 -13.71 -8.00 -20.12
CA ILE A 53 -12.54 -8.83 -20.39
C ILE A 53 -11.24 -8.02 -20.17
N HIS A 54 -11.26 -6.71 -20.40
CA HIS A 54 -10.12 -5.82 -20.15
C HIS A 54 -9.91 -5.54 -18.66
N GLY A 55 -10.87 -5.87 -17.80
CA GLY A 55 -10.83 -5.57 -16.37
C GLY A 55 -11.22 -4.13 -16.07
N ILE A 56 -10.84 -3.65 -14.88
CA ILE A 56 -11.25 -2.31 -14.40
C ILE A 56 -10.47 -1.16 -15.04
N PHE A 57 -9.28 -1.40 -15.55
CA PHE A 57 -8.40 -0.38 -16.14
C PHE A 57 -8.21 -0.53 -17.65
N GLY A 58 -8.00 -1.77 -18.10
CA GLY A 58 -7.67 -2.06 -19.49
C GLY A 58 -6.19 -1.83 -19.87
N PRO A 59 -5.78 -2.34 -21.05
CA PRO A 59 -4.37 -2.43 -21.44
C PRO A 59 -3.69 -1.08 -21.75
N SER A 60 -4.45 -0.03 -22.04
CA SER A 60 -3.94 1.32 -22.35
C SER A 60 -3.78 2.20 -21.10
N SER A 61 -4.18 1.72 -19.92
CA SER A 61 -4.13 2.51 -18.68
C SER A 61 -2.70 2.73 -18.18
N VAL A 62 -2.50 3.81 -17.45
CA VAL A 62 -1.26 4.09 -16.73
C VAL A 62 -1.05 3.06 -15.62
N SER A 63 -2.12 2.59 -14.99
CA SER A 63 -2.09 1.53 -13.97
C SER A 63 -1.51 0.23 -14.52
N TRP A 64 -1.88 -0.22 -15.72
CA TRP A 64 -1.26 -1.40 -16.32
C TRP A 64 0.21 -1.16 -16.63
N ARG A 65 0.56 0.00 -17.15
CA ARG A 65 1.93 0.35 -17.49
C ARG A 65 2.85 0.37 -16.29
N ILE A 66 2.41 0.93 -15.17
CA ILE A 66 3.22 1.00 -13.94
C ILE A 66 3.28 -0.38 -13.28
N ASN A 67 2.14 -0.99 -13.03
CA ASN A 67 2.08 -2.23 -12.25
C ASN A 67 2.58 -3.48 -12.99
N ARG A 68 2.76 -3.43 -14.31
CA ARG A 68 3.42 -4.53 -15.03
C ARG A 68 4.91 -4.64 -14.72
N GLU A 69 5.55 -3.53 -14.31
CA GLU A 69 6.98 -3.50 -14.05
C GLU A 69 7.31 -4.17 -12.71
N SER A 70 8.18 -5.16 -12.71
CA SER A 70 8.64 -5.81 -11.48
C SER A 70 9.37 -4.86 -10.53
N ALA A 71 9.80 -3.70 -11.01
CA ALA A 71 10.39 -2.65 -10.20
C ALA A 71 9.46 -2.16 -9.07
N VAL A 72 8.12 -2.26 -9.20
CA VAL A 72 7.20 -1.88 -8.13
C VAL A 72 7.46 -2.63 -6.82
N PHE A 73 8.05 -3.82 -6.90
CA PHE A 73 8.44 -4.58 -5.71
C PHE A 73 9.64 -4.01 -4.94
N LEU A 74 10.40 -3.09 -5.55
CA LEU A 74 11.41 -2.35 -4.80
C LEU A 74 10.77 -1.53 -3.66
N GLY A 75 9.51 -1.10 -3.85
CA GLY A 75 8.73 -0.38 -2.85
C GLY A 75 8.05 -1.27 -1.81
N ALA A 76 8.06 -2.60 -1.94
CA ALA A 76 7.29 -3.49 -1.07
C ALA A 76 7.74 -3.41 0.40
N GLY A 77 9.05 -3.34 0.66
CA GLY A 77 9.58 -3.15 2.01
C GLY A 77 9.09 -1.85 2.64
N ARG A 78 9.18 -0.75 1.89
CA ARG A 78 8.69 0.57 2.34
C ARG A 78 7.19 0.54 2.64
N ALA A 79 6.36 0.03 1.71
CA ALA A 79 4.93 -0.08 1.91
C ALA A 79 4.60 -0.89 3.17
N SER A 80 5.26 -2.04 3.37
CA SER A 80 5.05 -2.88 4.55
C SER A 80 5.39 -2.17 5.85
N LEU A 81 6.50 -1.44 5.92
CA LEU A 81 6.87 -0.71 7.13
C LEU A 81 5.91 0.46 7.41
N LEU A 82 5.49 1.19 6.38
CA LEU A 82 4.49 2.25 6.52
C LEU A 82 3.15 1.71 7.00
N GLN A 83 2.74 0.52 6.55
CA GLN A 83 1.55 -0.17 7.06
C GLN A 83 1.72 -0.57 8.52
N LEU A 84 2.86 -1.15 8.89
CA LEU A 84 3.18 -1.54 10.26
C LEU A 84 3.35 -0.35 11.22
N ALA A 85 3.55 0.86 10.70
CA ALA A 85 3.55 2.07 11.51
C ALA A 85 2.16 2.45 12.03
N HIS A 86 1.07 1.93 11.44
CA HIS A 86 -0.28 2.14 11.94
C HIS A 86 -0.62 1.05 12.97
N PRO A 87 -0.85 1.39 14.25
CA PRO A 87 -0.99 0.41 15.33
C PRO A 87 -2.11 -0.62 15.11
N TRP A 88 -3.25 -0.23 14.56
CA TRP A 88 -4.33 -1.17 14.21
C TRP A 88 -3.90 -2.17 13.13
N VAL A 89 -3.19 -1.69 12.10
CA VAL A 89 -2.71 -2.56 11.02
C VAL A 89 -1.65 -3.53 11.54
N ALA A 90 -0.74 -3.06 12.40
CA ALA A 90 0.25 -3.93 13.04
C ALA A 90 -0.40 -5.00 13.91
N ALA A 91 -1.37 -4.62 14.75
CA ALA A 91 -2.12 -5.56 15.60
C ALA A 91 -2.90 -6.58 14.76
N ALA A 92 -3.61 -6.14 13.71
CA ALA A 92 -4.34 -7.02 12.81
C ALA A 92 -3.42 -8.01 12.08
N LEU A 93 -2.27 -7.55 11.60
CA LEU A 93 -1.29 -8.41 10.95
C LEU A 93 -0.65 -9.41 11.90
N ASP A 94 -0.44 -9.04 13.16
CA ASP A 94 0.07 -9.94 14.17
C ASP A 94 -0.93 -11.02 14.58
N GLN A 95 -2.16 -10.64 14.84
CA GLN A 95 -3.19 -11.52 15.41
C GLN A 95 -3.88 -12.40 14.36
N HIS A 96 -3.96 -11.95 13.10
CA HIS A 96 -4.79 -12.59 12.06
C HIS A 96 -4.03 -12.98 10.79
N SER A 97 -2.71 -12.82 10.74
CA SER A 97 -1.95 -13.21 9.54
C SER A 97 -0.74 -14.10 9.85
N ASN A 98 -0.23 -14.76 8.82
CA ASN A 98 0.97 -15.58 8.92
C ASN A 98 2.27 -14.75 8.84
N LEU A 99 2.23 -13.43 9.07
CA LEU A 99 3.40 -12.56 8.91
C LEU A 99 4.57 -13.00 9.80
N ARG A 100 4.28 -13.46 11.02
CA ARG A 100 5.31 -13.94 11.95
C ARG A 100 6.02 -15.21 11.48
N SER A 101 5.26 -16.17 10.95
CA SER A 101 5.76 -17.48 10.55
C SER A 101 6.18 -17.55 9.08
N ASN A 102 5.50 -16.83 8.20
CA ASN A 102 5.73 -16.86 6.76
C ASN A 102 5.47 -15.50 6.09
N PRO A 103 6.40 -14.54 6.19
CA PRO A 103 6.27 -13.23 5.55
C PRO A 103 6.06 -13.30 4.04
N LEU A 104 6.66 -14.31 3.37
CA LEU A 104 6.51 -14.53 1.94
C LEU A 104 5.08 -14.93 1.56
N ALA A 105 4.43 -15.79 2.34
CA ALA A 105 3.04 -16.14 2.12
C ALA A 105 2.13 -14.90 2.25
N ARG A 106 2.38 -14.05 3.25
CA ARG A 106 1.63 -12.79 3.42
C ARG A 106 1.84 -11.83 2.25
N PHE A 107 3.06 -11.73 1.73
CA PHE A 107 3.37 -11.00 0.51
C PHE A 107 2.56 -11.55 -0.68
N HIS A 108 2.58 -12.85 -0.90
CA HIS A 108 1.83 -13.51 -1.97
C HIS A 108 0.32 -13.26 -1.85
N ASP A 109 -0.26 -13.34 -0.64
CA ASP A 109 -1.69 -13.08 -0.41
C ASP A 109 -2.09 -11.65 -0.79
N THR A 110 -1.23 -10.68 -0.50
CA THR A 110 -1.45 -9.29 -0.90
C THR A 110 -1.43 -9.15 -2.42
N PHE A 111 -0.37 -9.61 -3.07
CA PHE A 111 -0.19 -9.40 -4.51
C PHE A 111 -1.12 -10.26 -5.36
N LYS A 112 -1.55 -11.40 -4.87
CA LYS A 112 -2.61 -12.21 -5.49
C LYS A 112 -3.90 -11.40 -5.63
N VAL A 113 -4.33 -10.69 -4.60
CA VAL A 113 -5.52 -9.84 -4.61
C VAL A 113 -5.29 -8.60 -5.48
N VAL A 114 -4.20 -7.86 -5.25
CA VAL A 114 -3.90 -6.60 -5.95
C VAL A 114 -3.74 -6.83 -7.45
N PHE A 115 -2.96 -7.82 -7.88
CA PHE A 115 -2.77 -8.09 -9.30
C PHE A 115 -4.00 -8.67 -9.98
N THR A 116 -4.82 -9.46 -9.25
CA THR A 116 -6.11 -9.90 -9.81
C THR A 116 -7.06 -8.72 -10.00
N ALA A 117 -7.07 -7.75 -9.09
CA ALA A 117 -7.86 -6.54 -9.25
C ALA A 117 -7.36 -5.69 -10.44
N ILE A 118 -6.04 -5.56 -10.63
CA ILE A 118 -5.45 -4.72 -11.69
C ILE A 118 -5.52 -5.38 -13.06
N PHE A 119 -5.11 -6.65 -13.18
CA PHE A 119 -4.92 -7.34 -14.45
C PHE A 119 -6.00 -8.39 -14.77
N GLY A 120 -6.86 -8.72 -13.82
CA GLY A 120 -7.96 -9.67 -14.01
C GLY A 120 -9.07 -9.12 -14.90
N THR A 121 -10.03 -9.98 -15.23
CA THR A 121 -11.33 -9.54 -15.77
C THR A 121 -12.11 -8.79 -14.69
N LEU A 122 -13.15 -8.05 -15.06
CA LEU A 122 -14.06 -7.43 -14.09
C LEU A 122 -14.59 -8.45 -13.08
N GLN A 123 -14.99 -9.64 -13.55
CA GLN A 123 -15.46 -10.71 -12.66
C GLN A 123 -14.38 -11.17 -11.66
N GLN A 124 -13.15 -11.32 -12.12
CA GLN A 124 -12.02 -11.69 -11.24
C GLN A 124 -11.72 -10.59 -10.22
N ALA A 125 -11.71 -9.33 -10.64
CA ALA A 125 -11.49 -8.19 -9.74
C ALA A 125 -12.57 -8.10 -8.66
N LEU A 126 -13.84 -8.22 -9.03
CA LEU A 126 -14.96 -8.24 -8.08
C LEU A 126 -14.94 -9.48 -7.16
N ALA A 127 -14.55 -10.65 -7.67
CA ALA A 127 -14.42 -11.86 -6.84
C ALA A 127 -13.28 -11.72 -5.81
N ALA A 128 -12.13 -11.18 -6.21
CA ALA A 128 -11.01 -10.89 -5.33
C ALA A 128 -11.40 -9.89 -4.23
N SER A 129 -12.12 -8.84 -4.61
CA SER A 129 -12.64 -7.83 -3.68
C SER A 129 -13.64 -8.41 -2.68
N ARG A 130 -14.61 -9.23 -3.14
CA ARG A 130 -15.57 -9.91 -2.25
C ARG A 130 -14.88 -10.84 -1.26
N SER A 131 -13.88 -11.58 -1.72
CA SER A 131 -13.09 -12.46 -0.85
C SER A 131 -12.33 -11.67 0.21
N LEU A 132 -11.72 -10.54 -0.17
CA LEU A 132 -11.01 -9.65 0.75
C LEU A 132 -11.96 -9.03 1.78
N TYR A 133 -13.09 -8.49 1.33
CA TYR A 133 -14.11 -7.93 2.23
C TYR A 133 -14.60 -8.97 3.25
N THR A 134 -14.92 -10.19 2.79
CA THR A 134 -15.35 -11.28 3.66
C THR A 134 -14.27 -11.69 4.67
N LEU A 135 -12.99 -11.64 4.26
CA LEU A 135 -11.89 -11.86 5.19
C LEU A 135 -11.83 -10.73 6.24
N HIS A 136 -11.89 -9.47 5.80
CA HIS A 136 -11.79 -8.31 6.66
C HIS A 136 -12.94 -8.20 7.69
N THR A 137 -14.16 -8.67 7.37
CA THR A 137 -15.27 -8.71 8.35
C THR A 137 -15.00 -9.61 9.55
N ARG A 138 -14.03 -10.52 9.45
CA ARG A 138 -13.64 -11.44 10.54
C ARG A 138 -12.41 -10.95 11.30
N ILE A 139 -11.73 -9.92 10.80
CA ILE A 139 -10.51 -9.37 11.41
C ILE A 139 -10.90 -8.19 12.28
N GLN A 140 -10.93 -8.44 13.58
CA GLN A 140 -11.14 -7.44 14.62
C GLN A 140 -10.41 -7.87 15.88
N GLY A 141 -10.12 -6.93 16.75
CA GLY A 141 -9.42 -7.19 18.01
C GLY A 141 -9.02 -5.91 18.70
N ASP A 142 -8.14 -6.03 19.66
CA ASP A 142 -7.67 -4.91 20.47
C ASP A 142 -6.16 -4.71 20.30
N VAL A 143 -5.73 -3.45 20.36
CA VAL A 143 -4.32 -3.09 20.32
C VAL A 143 -3.63 -3.58 21.59
N PRO A 144 -2.60 -4.43 21.51
CA PRO A 144 -2.02 -5.06 22.71
C PRO A 144 -1.18 -4.10 23.57
N ALA A 145 -0.65 -3.02 22.98
CA ALA A 145 0.15 -2.02 23.68
C ALA A 145 -0.02 -0.65 23.04
N SER A 146 -0.03 0.39 23.87
CA SER A 146 -0.18 1.78 23.38
C SER A 146 0.90 2.14 22.37
N ALA A 147 0.49 2.87 21.31
CA ALA A 147 1.39 3.41 20.32
C ALA A 147 0.78 4.67 19.67
N GLY A 148 1.50 5.79 19.70
CA GLY A 148 1.01 7.06 19.18
C GLY A 148 -0.35 7.43 19.76
N ALA A 149 -1.31 7.71 18.88
CA ALA A 149 -2.68 8.09 19.27
C ALA A 149 -3.54 6.93 19.80
N PHE A 150 -3.05 5.68 19.78
CA PHE A 150 -3.84 4.50 20.13
C PHE A 150 -3.45 3.95 21.49
N ALA A 151 -4.41 3.89 22.42
CA ALA A 151 -4.23 3.27 23.73
C ALA A 151 -4.25 1.74 23.62
N ALA A 152 -3.57 1.06 24.56
CA ALA A 152 -3.76 -0.37 24.75
C ALA A 152 -5.23 -0.69 25.03
N GLY A 153 -5.75 -1.77 24.45
CA GLY A 153 -7.16 -2.13 24.52
C GLY A 153 -8.08 -1.36 23.57
N SER A 154 -7.56 -0.40 22.76
CA SER A 154 -8.39 0.24 21.74
C SER A 154 -8.79 -0.78 20.66
N HIS A 155 -10.11 -0.85 20.38
CA HIS A 155 -10.67 -1.80 19.44
C HIS A 155 -10.43 -1.38 17.99
N TYR A 156 -10.11 -2.33 17.13
CA TYR A 156 -9.97 -2.15 15.70
C TYR A 156 -10.80 -3.15 14.89
N GLN A 157 -11.15 -2.76 13.67
CA GLN A 157 -11.73 -3.62 12.64
C GLN A 157 -11.00 -3.40 11.31
N ALA A 158 -10.74 -4.47 10.55
CA ALA A 158 -9.99 -4.33 9.29
C ALA A 158 -10.76 -3.56 8.19
N ASN A 159 -12.07 -3.37 8.33
CA ASN A 159 -12.89 -2.57 7.42
C ASN A 159 -13.02 -1.08 7.83
N GLU A 160 -12.23 -0.60 8.79
CA GLU A 160 -12.14 0.83 9.11
C GLU A 160 -11.59 1.60 7.90
N VAL A 161 -12.36 2.58 7.41
CA VAL A 161 -12.02 3.32 6.19
C VAL A 161 -10.70 4.06 6.32
N ASP A 162 -10.40 4.64 7.48
CA ASP A 162 -9.14 5.38 7.69
C ASP A 162 -7.92 4.46 7.63
N ALA A 163 -8.01 3.24 8.17
CA ALA A 163 -6.95 2.24 8.09
C ALA A 163 -6.80 1.69 6.65
N LEU A 164 -7.92 1.40 5.97
CA LEU A 164 -7.92 0.96 4.57
C LEU A 164 -7.31 2.03 3.66
N ARG A 165 -7.68 3.31 3.85
CA ARG A 165 -7.14 4.45 3.11
C ARG A 165 -5.63 4.57 3.30
N TRP A 166 -5.13 4.39 4.53
CA TRP A 166 -3.70 4.40 4.78
C TRP A 166 -2.99 3.25 4.07
N VAL A 167 -3.48 2.01 4.21
CA VAL A 167 -2.91 0.85 3.51
C VAL A 167 -2.89 1.08 1.99
N PHE A 168 -3.99 1.56 1.42
CA PHE A 168 -4.08 1.93 -0.01
C PHE A 168 -3.03 2.99 -0.38
N ALA A 169 -2.91 4.05 0.42
CA ALA A 169 -1.97 5.13 0.17
C ALA A 169 -0.52 4.62 0.15
N THR A 170 -0.15 3.73 1.06
CA THR A 170 1.20 3.14 1.10
C THR A 170 1.52 2.32 -0.14
N LEU A 171 0.54 1.60 -0.70
CA LEU A 171 0.72 0.81 -1.93
C LEU A 171 0.91 1.73 -3.15
N VAL A 172 0.04 2.72 -3.31
CA VAL A 172 0.06 3.65 -4.46
C VAL A 172 1.36 4.45 -4.47
N GLU A 173 1.69 5.09 -3.36
CA GLU A 173 2.86 5.96 -3.27
C GLU A 173 4.17 5.16 -3.35
N SER A 174 4.28 4.00 -2.70
CA SER A 174 5.47 3.17 -2.80
C SER A 174 5.67 2.58 -4.19
N ALA A 175 4.60 2.32 -4.94
CA ALA A 175 4.70 1.89 -6.35
C ALA A 175 5.27 3.02 -7.23
N ILE A 176 4.85 4.26 -7.03
CA ILE A 176 5.40 5.43 -7.74
C ILE A 176 6.88 5.63 -7.40
N VAL A 177 7.25 5.67 -6.12
CA VAL A 177 8.65 5.82 -5.68
C VAL A 177 9.54 4.73 -6.30
N ALA A 178 9.08 3.49 -6.28
CA ALA A 178 9.81 2.37 -6.86
C ALA A 178 9.92 2.46 -8.38
N TYR A 179 8.85 2.82 -9.08
CA TYR A 179 8.86 3.00 -10.53
C TYR A 179 9.81 4.12 -10.96
N GLU A 180 9.73 5.30 -10.32
CA GLU A 180 10.58 6.45 -10.61
C GLU A 180 12.07 6.17 -10.36
N SER A 181 12.39 5.23 -9.48
CA SER A 181 13.78 4.82 -9.23
C SER A 181 14.44 4.12 -10.43
N VAL A 182 13.67 3.69 -11.43
CA VAL A 182 14.18 2.96 -12.62
C VAL A 182 13.71 3.53 -13.95
N LEU A 183 12.52 4.12 -14.01
CA LEU A 183 11.91 4.65 -15.23
C LEU A 183 11.32 6.04 -14.94
N PRO A 184 11.39 6.98 -15.89
CA PRO A 184 10.81 8.31 -15.68
C PRO A 184 9.29 8.25 -15.63
N LEU A 185 8.71 9.16 -14.86
CA LEU A 185 7.28 9.37 -14.74
C LEU A 185 6.99 10.88 -14.69
N SER A 186 6.16 11.38 -15.60
CA SER A 186 5.76 12.78 -15.61
C SER A 186 4.69 13.05 -14.55
N SER A 187 4.52 14.33 -14.18
CA SER A 187 3.46 14.74 -13.24
C SER A 187 2.06 14.40 -13.76
N ALA A 188 1.82 14.52 -15.07
CA ALA A 188 0.55 14.13 -15.68
C ALA A 188 0.29 12.62 -15.57
N GLU A 189 1.33 11.79 -15.66
CA GLU A 189 1.20 10.35 -15.49
C GLU A 189 0.98 9.95 -14.03
N LYS A 190 1.57 10.67 -13.07
CA LYS A 190 1.27 10.48 -11.63
C LYS A 190 -0.19 10.81 -11.34
N GLU A 191 -0.68 11.94 -11.87
CA GLU A 191 -2.10 12.32 -11.73
C GLU A 191 -3.02 11.26 -12.33
N ALA A 192 -2.75 10.80 -13.55
CA ALA A 192 -3.53 9.76 -14.21
C ALA A 192 -3.50 8.43 -13.43
N TYR A 193 -2.33 8.02 -12.94
CA TYR A 193 -2.20 6.82 -12.12
C TYR A 193 -3.00 6.92 -10.82
N TYR A 194 -2.94 8.07 -10.15
CA TYR A 194 -3.71 8.29 -8.93
C TYR A 194 -5.21 8.32 -9.21
N ALA A 195 -5.65 9.00 -10.26
CA ALA A 195 -7.05 9.02 -10.67
C ALA A 195 -7.59 7.61 -10.96
N GLU A 196 -6.85 6.81 -11.70
CA GLU A 196 -7.19 5.39 -11.96
C GLU A 196 -7.19 4.57 -10.65
N SER A 197 -6.22 4.80 -9.75
CA SER A 197 -6.11 4.09 -8.48
C SER A 197 -7.33 4.27 -7.57
N LYS A 198 -8.10 5.36 -7.71
CA LYS A 198 -9.36 5.54 -6.98
C LYS A 198 -10.39 4.44 -7.31
N THR A 199 -10.39 3.93 -8.54
CA THR A 199 -11.24 2.78 -8.92
C THR A 199 -10.81 1.52 -8.17
N LEU A 200 -9.50 1.31 -8.00
CA LEU A 200 -8.97 0.21 -7.17
C LEU A 200 -9.37 0.38 -5.69
N ALA A 201 -9.31 1.61 -5.17
CA ALA A 201 -9.71 1.91 -3.79
C ALA A 201 -11.20 1.56 -3.55
N MET A 202 -12.09 1.87 -4.50
CA MET A 202 -13.50 1.51 -4.41
C MET A 202 -13.72 0.00 -4.32
N LEU A 203 -12.92 -0.82 -5.00
CA LEU A 203 -12.98 -2.27 -4.84
C LEU A 203 -12.66 -2.71 -3.40
N PHE A 204 -11.86 -1.94 -2.67
CA PHE A 204 -11.46 -2.24 -1.29
C PHE A 204 -12.32 -1.52 -0.24
N GLY A 205 -13.42 -0.90 -0.66
CA GLY A 205 -14.38 -0.28 0.25
C GLY A 205 -14.11 1.20 0.55
N ILE A 206 -13.20 1.86 -0.16
CA ILE A 206 -12.88 3.27 0.05
C ILE A 206 -13.60 4.09 -1.01
N SER A 207 -14.59 4.89 -0.61
CA SER A 207 -15.28 5.77 -1.54
C SER A 207 -14.36 6.86 -2.09
N ALA A 208 -14.67 7.38 -3.28
CA ALA A 208 -13.91 8.49 -3.87
C ALA A 208 -13.91 9.74 -2.98
N ALA A 209 -14.99 9.98 -2.22
CA ALA A 209 -15.10 11.09 -1.28
C ALA A 209 -14.15 10.96 -0.06
N ALA A 210 -13.75 9.74 0.29
CA ALA A 210 -12.79 9.49 1.36
C ALA A 210 -11.33 9.65 0.93
N LEU A 211 -11.08 9.85 -0.37
CA LEU A 211 -9.74 9.99 -0.93
C LEU A 211 -9.40 11.45 -1.24
N PRO A 212 -8.12 11.83 -1.16
CA PRO A 212 -7.65 13.11 -1.66
C PRO A 212 -8.09 13.39 -3.10
N ALA A 213 -8.35 14.67 -3.43
CA ALA A 213 -8.96 15.03 -4.69
C ALA A 213 -8.07 14.72 -5.91
N ASP A 214 -6.77 14.97 -5.81
CA ASP A 214 -5.77 14.86 -6.86
C ASP A 214 -4.42 14.38 -6.31
N TRP A 215 -3.42 14.24 -7.16
CA TRP A 215 -2.08 13.81 -6.77
C TRP A 215 -1.44 14.74 -5.73
N SER A 216 -1.57 16.06 -5.87
CA SER A 216 -1.00 17.04 -4.93
C SER A 216 -1.62 16.92 -3.54
N ALA A 217 -2.95 16.79 -3.48
CA ALA A 217 -3.67 16.55 -2.23
C ALA A 217 -3.28 15.19 -1.62
N PHE A 218 -3.03 14.16 -2.43
CA PHE A 218 -2.56 12.85 -1.99
C PHE A 218 -1.15 12.91 -1.41
N GLU A 219 -0.22 13.62 -2.03
CA GLU A 219 1.12 13.86 -1.45
C GLU A 219 1.02 14.62 -0.11
N SER A 220 0.12 15.62 -0.04
CA SER A 220 -0.12 16.37 1.21
C SER A 220 -0.68 15.46 2.30
N TYR A 221 -1.63 14.57 1.96
CA TYR A 221 -2.17 13.57 2.88
C TYR A 221 -1.07 12.65 3.42
N ASN A 222 -0.20 12.13 2.56
CA ASN A 222 0.90 11.27 2.97
C ASN A 222 1.87 12.00 3.94
N ARG A 223 2.25 13.25 3.62
CA ARG A 223 3.11 14.05 4.50
C ARG A 223 2.48 14.29 5.88
N LYS A 224 1.16 14.59 5.93
CA LYS A 224 0.42 14.75 7.19
C LYS A 224 0.41 13.45 7.99
N MET A 225 0.16 12.31 7.34
CA MET A 225 0.21 11.01 8.00
C MET A 225 1.59 10.72 8.58
N TRP A 226 2.68 10.95 7.84
CA TRP A 226 4.04 10.72 8.33
C TRP A 226 4.40 11.57 9.56
N ALA A 227 3.83 12.76 9.67
CA ALA A 227 4.05 13.66 10.78
C ALA A 227 3.11 13.41 11.97
N SER A 228 2.03 12.65 11.78
CA SER A 228 0.99 12.45 12.80
C SER A 228 1.32 11.33 13.79
N ASP A 229 0.70 11.39 14.97
CA ASP A 229 0.75 10.34 15.99
C ASP A 229 -0.11 9.10 15.63
N THR A 230 -0.88 9.17 14.53
CA THR A 230 -1.55 8.00 13.96
C THR A 230 -0.55 6.94 13.51
N LEU A 231 0.67 7.35 13.16
CA LEU A 231 1.75 6.44 12.81
C LEU A 231 2.80 6.41 13.91
N ALA A 232 2.94 5.27 14.56
CA ALA A 232 3.91 5.06 15.63
C ALA A 232 4.41 3.61 15.63
N ALA A 233 5.71 3.43 15.86
CA ALA A 233 6.30 2.10 16.00
C ALA A 233 6.47 1.76 17.49
N ASN A 234 5.91 0.62 17.91
CA ASN A 234 6.12 0.00 19.21
C ASN A 234 6.95 -1.29 19.08
N GLY A 235 7.13 -2.02 20.17
CA GLY A 235 7.88 -3.28 20.17
C GLY A 235 7.32 -4.31 19.19
N LEU A 236 5.98 -4.42 19.08
CA LEU A 236 5.29 -5.32 18.15
C LEU A 236 5.62 -4.98 16.70
N SER A 237 5.42 -3.73 16.31
CA SER A 237 5.63 -3.31 14.91
C SER A 237 7.12 -3.39 14.51
N ARG A 238 8.05 -3.15 15.45
CA ARG A 238 9.49 -3.33 15.23
C ARG A 238 9.85 -4.80 14.97
N ASP A 239 9.34 -5.73 15.78
CA ASP A 239 9.58 -7.17 15.58
C ASP A 239 9.04 -7.64 14.22
N LEU A 240 7.83 -7.22 13.84
CA LEU A 240 7.26 -7.53 12.53
C LEU A 240 8.07 -6.92 11.38
N ALA A 241 8.51 -5.68 11.51
CA ALA A 241 9.34 -4.99 10.52
C ALA A 241 10.69 -5.69 10.32
N GLU A 242 11.32 -6.15 11.41
CA GLU A 242 12.57 -6.90 11.32
C GLU A 242 12.40 -8.22 10.58
N ARG A 243 11.29 -8.94 10.81
CA ARG A 243 10.96 -10.16 10.08
C ARG A 243 10.80 -9.92 8.59
N VAL A 244 10.09 -8.86 8.21
CA VAL A 244 9.90 -8.46 6.81
C VAL A 244 11.25 -8.10 6.17
N LEU A 245 12.06 -7.26 6.81
CA LEU A 245 13.31 -6.76 6.26
C LEU A 245 14.44 -7.81 6.19
N HIS A 246 14.40 -8.83 7.04
CA HIS A 246 15.42 -9.88 7.04
C HIS A 246 14.92 -11.18 6.41
N GLY A 247 13.67 -11.22 5.95
CA GLY A 247 13.07 -12.42 5.35
C GLY A 247 13.01 -13.61 6.33
N ARG A 248 12.95 -13.36 7.65
CA ARG A 248 12.92 -14.42 8.66
C ARG A 248 11.69 -15.31 8.45
N GLY A 249 11.92 -16.61 8.28
CA GLY A 249 10.87 -17.56 7.92
C GLY A 249 10.63 -17.69 6.41
N SER A 250 11.42 -17.00 5.57
CA SER A 250 11.39 -17.11 4.11
C SER A 250 12.70 -17.72 3.60
N TRP A 251 12.61 -18.48 2.51
CA TRP A 251 13.79 -18.97 1.79
C TRP A 251 14.44 -17.91 0.89
N VAL A 252 13.78 -16.76 0.72
CA VAL A 252 14.30 -15.65 -0.10
C VAL A 252 15.09 -14.70 0.80
N PRO A 253 16.43 -14.59 0.61
CA PRO A 253 17.22 -13.64 1.36
C PRO A 253 16.91 -12.22 0.89
N VAL A 254 16.77 -11.29 1.85
CA VAL A 254 16.64 -9.86 1.56
C VAL A 254 18.02 -9.21 1.52
N PRO A 255 18.51 -8.76 0.34
CA PRO A 255 19.85 -8.20 0.20
C PRO A 255 20.05 -6.92 1.02
N GLN A 256 21.27 -6.68 1.48
CA GLN A 256 21.60 -5.48 2.26
C GLN A 256 21.28 -4.17 1.50
N TRP A 257 21.57 -4.11 0.20
CA TRP A 257 21.27 -2.93 -0.61
C TRP A 257 19.76 -2.63 -0.67
N TYR A 258 18.91 -3.67 -0.66
CA TYR A 258 17.45 -3.49 -0.66
C TYR A 258 16.95 -2.97 0.69
N ARG A 259 17.51 -3.45 1.81
CA ARG A 259 17.22 -2.92 3.15
C ARG A 259 17.66 -1.47 3.28
N ALA A 260 18.86 -1.15 2.78
CA ALA A 260 19.36 0.22 2.74
C ALA A 260 18.47 1.15 1.90
N LEU A 261 18.00 0.66 0.75
CA LEU A 261 17.07 1.38 -0.12
C LEU A 261 15.72 1.61 0.57
N THR A 262 15.17 0.58 1.22
CA THR A 262 13.95 0.69 2.02
C THR A 262 14.11 1.75 3.11
N ALA A 263 15.20 1.71 3.87
CA ALA A 263 15.47 2.70 4.92
C ALA A 263 15.63 4.12 4.37
N ALA A 264 16.28 4.28 3.20
CA ALA A 264 16.45 5.56 2.51
C ALA A 264 15.12 6.19 2.09
N TRP A 265 14.15 5.36 1.71
CA TRP A 265 12.82 5.81 1.28
C TRP A 265 11.83 6.02 2.42
N MET A 266 12.16 5.61 3.65
CA MET A 266 11.30 5.88 4.82
C MET A 266 11.38 7.33 5.24
N PRO A 267 10.26 7.96 5.67
CA PRO A 267 10.28 9.24 6.36
C PRO A 267 11.18 9.17 7.62
N ASP A 268 11.97 10.22 7.87
CA ASP A 268 13.00 10.21 8.93
C ASP A 268 12.43 9.80 10.29
N ARG A 269 11.34 10.43 10.71
CA ARG A 269 10.65 10.10 11.96
C ARG A 269 10.28 8.62 12.08
N LEU A 270 9.78 8.03 11.02
CA LEU A 270 9.38 6.61 11.02
C LEU A 270 10.59 5.69 10.91
N ARG A 271 11.65 6.09 10.19
CA ARG A 271 12.92 5.36 10.15
C ARG A 271 13.52 5.25 11.53
N GLU A 272 13.55 6.34 12.29
CA GLU A 272 14.00 6.38 13.69
C GLU A 272 13.07 5.57 14.60
N ALA A 273 11.74 5.74 14.48
CA ALA A 273 10.77 5.00 15.26
C ALA A 273 10.90 3.48 15.11
N PHE A 274 11.24 2.99 13.92
CA PHE A 274 11.54 1.58 13.65
C PHE A 274 12.96 1.16 14.00
N ALA A 275 13.81 2.08 14.45
CA ALA A 275 15.23 1.85 14.70
C ALA A 275 15.95 1.22 13.50
N LEU A 276 15.61 1.65 12.28
CA LEU A 276 16.23 1.11 11.07
C LEU A 276 17.69 1.57 11.00
N LYS A 277 18.59 0.63 10.74
CA LYS A 277 19.98 0.95 10.52
C LYS A 277 20.14 1.80 9.26
N TYR A 278 20.61 3.02 9.40
CA TYR A 278 20.86 3.95 8.30
C TYR A 278 22.07 4.85 8.57
N SER A 279 23.22 4.19 8.69
CA SER A 279 24.52 4.85 8.82
C SER A 279 25.01 5.33 7.45
N GLU A 280 26.19 5.96 7.42
CA GLU A 280 26.84 6.38 6.18
C GLU A 280 27.04 5.23 5.19
N ALA A 281 27.30 4.01 5.68
CA ALA A 281 27.43 2.82 4.86
C ALA A 281 26.11 2.45 4.16
N GLU A 282 24.98 2.47 4.86
CA GLU A 282 23.66 2.23 4.28
C GLU A 282 23.25 3.35 3.33
N HIS A 283 23.52 4.60 3.68
CA HIS A 283 23.31 5.74 2.78
C HIS A 283 24.09 5.57 1.47
N GLY A 284 25.38 5.25 1.54
CA GLY A 284 26.20 4.97 0.38
C GLY A 284 25.69 3.79 -0.46
N ALA A 285 25.24 2.72 0.20
CA ALA A 285 24.67 1.54 -0.49
C ALA A 285 23.37 1.89 -1.24
N ALA A 286 22.47 2.65 -0.60
CA ALA A 286 21.23 3.12 -1.23
C ALA A 286 21.52 4.06 -2.41
N ALA A 287 22.39 5.03 -2.25
CA ALA A 287 22.79 5.95 -3.30
C ALA A 287 23.43 5.22 -4.50
N LYS A 288 24.28 4.21 -4.23
CA LYS A 288 24.86 3.35 -5.28
C LYS A 288 23.79 2.54 -6.01
N ALA A 289 22.81 1.98 -5.29
CA ALA A 289 21.68 1.27 -5.88
C ALA A 289 20.87 2.19 -6.79
N LEU A 290 20.46 3.37 -6.32
CA LEU A 290 19.67 4.34 -7.10
C LEU A 290 20.39 4.81 -8.38
N ARG A 291 21.72 4.96 -8.37
CA ARG A 291 22.48 5.29 -9.58
C ARG A 291 22.54 4.14 -10.59
N ARG A 292 22.57 2.88 -10.13
CA ARG A 292 22.76 1.70 -10.99
C ARG A 292 21.45 1.11 -11.49
N LEU A 293 20.41 1.14 -10.67
CA LEU A 293 19.12 0.54 -10.97
C LEU A 293 18.55 0.97 -12.33
N PRO A 294 18.50 2.27 -12.71
CA PRO A 294 17.93 2.68 -13.98
C PRO A 294 18.65 2.06 -15.17
N THR A 295 20.00 2.03 -15.14
CA THR A 295 20.82 1.47 -16.23
C THR A 295 20.65 -0.03 -16.34
N ILE A 296 20.66 -0.75 -15.22
CA ILE A 296 20.51 -2.21 -15.19
C ILE A 296 19.11 -2.59 -15.62
N TYR A 297 18.09 -1.94 -15.05
CA TYR A 297 16.69 -2.27 -15.27
C TYR A 297 16.27 -2.10 -16.74
N ARG A 298 16.72 -1.03 -17.39
CA ARG A 298 16.42 -0.78 -18.82
C ARG A 298 17.04 -1.82 -19.77
N LYS A 299 18.09 -2.52 -19.34
CA LYS A 299 18.74 -3.59 -20.12
C LYS A 299 18.00 -4.93 -19.99
N ILE A 300 17.13 -5.09 -19.00
CA ILE A 300 16.33 -6.32 -18.83
C ILE A 300 15.23 -6.33 -19.91
N PRO A 301 15.15 -7.41 -20.71
CA PRO A 301 14.08 -7.52 -21.71
C PRO A 301 12.69 -7.44 -21.10
N PRO A 302 11.70 -6.81 -21.78
CA PRO A 302 10.33 -6.68 -21.29
C PRO A 302 9.70 -8.00 -20.82
N ALA A 303 9.98 -9.10 -21.53
CA ALA A 303 9.49 -10.43 -21.17
C ALA A 303 9.92 -10.92 -19.77
N MET A 304 11.09 -10.45 -19.27
CA MET A 304 11.61 -10.78 -17.94
C MET A 304 11.29 -9.70 -16.91
N ARG A 305 11.15 -8.45 -17.37
CA ARG A 305 10.89 -7.28 -16.53
C ARG A 305 9.46 -7.21 -16.07
N TYR A 306 8.51 -7.68 -16.91
CA TYR A 306 7.09 -7.63 -16.57
C TYR A 306 6.67 -8.81 -15.70
N VAL A 307 5.74 -8.53 -14.79
CA VAL A 307 5.19 -9.52 -13.87
C VAL A 307 4.30 -10.54 -14.60
N GLY A 308 4.25 -11.76 -14.08
CA GLY A 308 3.46 -12.85 -14.65
C GLY A 308 1.97 -12.53 -14.83
N PRO A 309 1.28 -11.87 -13.86
CA PRO A 309 -0.12 -11.47 -14.01
C PRO A 309 -0.39 -10.58 -15.23
N TYR A 310 0.52 -9.67 -15.58
CA TYR A 310 0.45 -8.90 -16.81
C TYR A 310 0.53 -9.79 -18.07
N HIS A 311 1.48 -10.73 -18.08
CA HIS A 311 1.57 -11.69 -19.20
C HIS A 311 0.35 -12.59 -19.32
N GLU A 312 -0.25 -12.99 -18.20
CA GLU A 312 -1.51 -13.75 -18.18
C GLU A 312 -2.66 -12.92 -18.77
N ALA A 313 -2.75 -11.63 -18.40
CA ALA A 313 -3.73 -10.72 -18.97
C ALA A 313 -3.54 -10.52 -20.48
N CYS A 314 -2.30 -10.33 -20.94
CA CYS A 314 -1.98 -10.23 -22.37
C CYS A 314 -2.36 -11.51 -23.14
N ALA A 315 -2.07 -12.69 -22.57
CA ALA A 315 -2.45 -13.96 -23.17
C ALA A 315 -3.98 -14.08 -23.30
N ARG A 316 -4.75 -13.66 -22.28
CA ARG A 316 -6.22 -13.60 -22.33
C ARG A 316 -6.71 -12.70 -23.46
N LEU A 317 -6.17 -11.48 -23.58
CA LEU A 317 -6.58 -10.52 -24.63
C LEU A 317 -6.24 -11.00 -26.04
N GLN A 318 -5.20 -11.82 -26.17
CA GLN A 318 -4.78 -12.43 -27.43
C GLN A 318 -5.39 -13.81 -27.67
N HIS A 319 -6.33 -14.26 -26.86
CA HIS A 319 -6.93 -15.60 -26.92
C HIS A 319 -5.89 -16.73 -26.88
N ARG A 320 -4.74 -16.52 -26.23
CA ARG A 320 -3.67 -17.50 -26.09
C ARG A 320 -3.73 -18.22 -24.76
N ARG A 321 -3.22 -19.45 -24.73
CA ARG A 321 -3.03 -20.19 -23.47
C ARG A 321 -1.87 -19.60 -22.67
N VAL A 322 -2.03 -19.58 -21.35
CA VAL A 322 -0.96 -19.15 -20.43
C VAL A 322 0.19 -20.16 -20.46
N GLY A 323 1.35 -19.71 -20.91
CA GLY A 323 2.55 -20.54 -21.04
C GLY A 323 3.21 -20.91 -19.71
N PRO A 324 4.16 -21.87 -19.71
CA PRO A 324 4.83 -22.32 -18.50
C PRO A 324 5.66 -21.22 -17.81
N LEU A 325 6.31 -20.33 -18.58
CA LEU A 325 7.09 -19.21 -18.02
C LEU A 325 6.18 -18.21 -17.28
N THR A 326 5.02 -17.89 -17.84
CA THR A 326 4.03 -17.03 -17.17
C THR A 326 3.53 -17.67 -15.89
N ARG A 327 3.28 -19.00 -15.88
CA ARG A 327 2.87 -19.74 -14.68
C ARG A 327 3.95 -19.73 -13.61
N ALA A 328 5.21 -19.89 -13.98
CA ALA A 328 6.34 -19.83 -13.06
C ALA A 328 6.49 -18.41 -12.47
N SER A 329 6.38 -17.37 -13.30
CA SER A 329 6.38 -15.97 -12.85
C SER A 329 5.21 -15.66 -11.92
N ASN A 330 3.98 -16.12 -12.23
CA ASN A 330 2.83 -15.99 -11.33
C ASN A 330 3.10 -16.66 -9.97
N ARG A 331 3.66 -17.87 -9.99
CA ARG A 331 4.00 -18.58 -8.75
C ARG A 331 5.03 -17.83 -7.92
N PHE A 332 6.00 -17.21 -8.55
CA PHE A 332 7.00 -16.39 -7.87
C PHE A 332 6.38 -15.15 -7.21
N TRP A 333 5.52 -14.41 -7.93
CA TRP A 333 4.96 -13.15 -7.45
C TRP A 333 3.69 -13.29 -6.59
N MET A 334 2.88 -14.32 -6.83
CA MET A 334 1.57 -14.50 -6.17
C MET A 334 1.44 -15.81 -5.40
N GLY A 335 2.47 -16.65 -5.36
CA GLY A 335 2.40 -17.98 -4.73
C GLY A 335 1.54 -19.01 -5.47
N GLN A 336 0.91 -18.64 -6.60
CA GLN A 336 0.03 -19.50 -7.40
C GLN A 336 0.26 -19.30 -8.91
N THR A 337 -0.13 -20.30 -9.71
CA THR A 337 0.18 -20.32 -11.16
C THR A 337 -0.75 -19.47 -12.02
N ARG A 338 -1.85 -18.95 -11.48
CA ARG A 338 -2.84 -18.11 -12.18
C ARG A 338 -3.44 -17.08 -11.23
N MET A 339 -4.00 -16.00 -11.79
CA MET A 339 -4.83 -15.06 -11.03
C MET A 339 -6.05 -15.76 -10.43
N LEU A 340 -6.68 -15.15 -9.41
CA LEU A 340 -7.85 -15.70 -8.75
C LEU A 340 -8.96 -15.99 -9.78
N ALA A 341 -9.56 -17.17 -9.69
CA ALA A 341 -10.72 -17.51 -10.49
C ALA A 341 -11.96 -16.77 -9.94
N PRO A 342 -12.90 -16.38 -10.80
CA PRO A 342 -14.22 -15.96 -10.34
C PRO A 342 -14.88 -17.14 -9.59
N HIS A 343 -15.61 -16.85 -8.50
CA HIS A 343 -16.41 -17.87 -7.85
C HIS A 343 -17.42 -18.44 -8.87
N PRO A 344 -17.57 -19.77 -8.98
CA PRO A 344 -18.64 -20.33 -9.79
C PRO A 344 -19.96 -19.77 -9.24
N LYS A 345 -20.82 -19.22 -10.10
CA LYS A 345 -22.20 -18.96 -9.74
C LYS A 345 -22.77 -20.28 -9.22
N LYS A 346 -23.30 -20.31 -7.99
CA LYS A 346 -24.23 -21.37 -7.61
C LYS A 346 -25.35 -21.28 -8.65
N THR A 347 -25.38 -22.20 -9.58
CA THR A 347 -26.58 -22.46 -10.37
C THR A 347 -27.63 -22.88 -9.36
N ASP A 348 -28.68 -22.08 -9.24
CA ASP A 348 -29.88 -22.46 -8.51
C ASP A 348 -30.43 -23.72 -9.22
N ALA A 349 -29.98 -24.87 -8.75
CA ALA A 349 -30.58 -26.13 -9.06
C ALA A 349 -31.78 -26.29 -8.13
N SER A 350 -32.85 -25.54 -8.40
CA SER A 350 -34.17 -25.75 -7.79
C SER A 350 -35.28 -25.16 -8.65
N SER A 351 -35.49 -25.76 -9.80
CA SER A 351 -36.80 -25.72 -10.46
C SER A 351 -36.87 -26.86 -11.46
N GLU A 352 -37.08 -28.08 -10.95
CA GLU A 352 -37.72 -29.20 -11.62
C GLU A 352 -37.99 -30.27 -10.55
N HIS A 353 -39.18 -30.12 -9.92
CA HIS A 353 -40.08 -31.27 -9.58
C HIS A 353 -41.42 -30.70 -9.17
#